data_abef4e3cb0eeff80dd2f61e252c7d238
#
_entry.id   abef4e3cb0eeff80dd2f61e252c7d238
#
_cell.length_a   1.000
_cell.length_b   1.000
_cell.length_c   1.000
_cell.angle_alpha   90.00
_cell.angle_beta   90.00
_cell.angle_gamma   90.00
#
_symmetry.space_group_name_H-M   'P 1'
#
loop_
_entity.id
_entity.type
_entity.pdbx_description
1 polymer ?
#
loop_
_entity_poly.entity_id
_entity_poly.type
_entity_poly.pdbx_seq_one_letter_code
_entity_poly.pdbx_strand_id
1 'polypeptide(L)'
;MTKQFLLMLLWVLVLHTGFSQTVTTNKKVIVITTDGLRWEDVFNGLDTAILNKKAFQHADSAATALKFGGATSEERRKKLMPFFWSTLVEKGQIHGNRNKGSYVDNANPYWFSYPGYSEILTGQVDTAVNSNEYKPNPNTNFFEYLNTLPFYKNKVIAFGAWDAFKRILNEKRSGFPVINGNHVDSALIKDPQMKLLASLIADSYEPFGKDETLDVYIKYQTLHYLKTKKPNAMYISFGETDELAHAGNYPEYLKATNRFDAFLKEIYNFINTDPEYKGKTVILITTDHGRGDLIKQQWTSHGQKVKDSHQIWYAMIGSGVDNLGELSINEQIFQKELIHKVAKIINVNFESIKSKE
;
A
#
# COMPACT_ATOMS: atom_id res chain seq x y z
N MET A 1 4.42 70.31 -50.45
CA MET A 1 3.50 70.09 -49.37
C MET A 1 3.38 68.61 -49.20
N THR A 2 4.19 67.99 -48.30
CA THR A 2 4.30 66.59 -48.03
C THR A 2 3.62 66.28 -46.68
N LYS A 3 2.56 65.50 -46.74
CA LYS A 3 1.87 65.00 -45.53
C LYS A 3 2.59 63.73 -45.03
N GLN A 4 3.18 63.83 -43.84
CA GLN A 4 3.69 62.70 -43.11
C GLN A 4 2.55 61.95 -42.41
N PHE A 5 2.37 60.68 -42.72
CA PHE A 5 1.48 59.75 -42.00
C PHE A 5 2.27 59.14 -40.83
N LEU A 6 1.84 59.44 -39.61
CA LEU A 6 2.36 58.86 -38.38
C LEU A 6 1.57 57.58 -38.10
N LEU A 7 2.21 56.40 -38.28
CA LEU A 7 1.64 55.09 -37.87
C LEU A 7 1.94 54.91 -36.40
N MET A 8 0.94 54.97 -35.56
CA MET A 8 0.96 54.58 -34.16
C MET A 8 0.76 53.05 -34.06
N LEU A 9 1.84 52.30 -33.74
CA LEU A 9 1.75 50.88 -33.42
C LEU A 9 1.27 50.70 -31.96
N LEU A 10 0.01 50.29 -31.78
CA LEU A 10 -0.51 49.92 -30.48
C LEU A 10 -0.03 48.47 -30.15
N TRP A 11 0.92 48.35 -29.24
CA TRP A 11 1.26 47.05 -28.63
C TRP A 11 0.21 46.67 -27.60
N VAL A 12 -0.67 45.74 -27.93
CA VAL A 12 -1.58 45.11 -26.95
C VAL A 12 -0.75 44.07 -26.18
N LEU A 13 -0.37 44.40 -24.95
CA LEU A 13 0.20 43.46 -24.00
C LEU A 13 -0.96 42.53 -23.53
N VAL A 14 -1.09 41.36 -24.13
CA VAL A 14 -1.94 40.30 -23.60
C VAL A 14 -1.26 39.72 -22.38
N LEU A 15 -1.62 40.22 -21.20
CA LEU A 15 -1.28 39.59 -19.93
C LEU A 15 -2.01 38.21 -19.87
N HIS A 16 -1.29 37.16 -20.20
CA HIS A 16 -1.72 35.81 -19.88
C HIS A 16 -1.66 35.66 -18.36
N THR A 17 -2.75 36.01 -17.66
CA THR A 17 -2.95 35.56 -16.29
C THR A 17 -3.22 34.05 -16.36
N GLY A 18 -2.15 33.29 -16.21
CA GLY A 18 -2.27 31.85 -15.96
C GLY A 18 -3.06 31.68 -14.68
N PHE A 19 -4.37 31.43 -14.80
CA PHE A 19 -5.16 30.90 -13.69
C PHE A 19 -4.58 29.53 -13.39
N SER A 20 -3.66 29.47 -12.43
CA SER A 20 -3.36 28.23 -11.74
C SER A 20 -4.69 27.78 -11.11
N GLN A 21 -5.34 26.80 -11.72
CA GLN A 21 -6.47 26.13 -11.10
C GLN A 21 -5.97 25.58 -9.76
N THR A 22 -6.35 26.22 -8.67
CA THR A 22 -6.14 25.66 -7.34
C THR A 22 -6.96 24.37 -7.27
N VAL A 23 -6.26 23.23 -7.34
CA VAL A 23 -6.88 21.92 -7.19
C VAL A 23 -7.50 21.86 -5.78
N THR A 24 -8.80 22.08 -5.69
CA THR A 24 -9.53 21.98 -4.44
C THR A 24 -10.01 20.53 -4.27
N THR A 25 -9.18 19.71 -3.66
CA THR A 25 -9.61 18.40 -3.20
C THR A 25 -9.92 18.47 -1.70
N ASN A 26 -10.99 17.77 -1.27
CA ASN A 26 -11.32 17.54 0.13
C ASN A 26 -11.38 16.05 0.46
N LYS A 27 -10.89 15.20 -0.43
CA LYS A 27 -10.86 13.75 -0.24
C LYS A 27 -9.62 13.34 0.55
N LYS A 28 -9.82 12.42 1.50
CA LYS A 28 -8.74 11.80 2.26
C LYS A 28 -8.24 10.54 1.55
N VAL A 29 -6.97 10.21 1.77
CA VAL A 29 -6.30 9.08 1.11
C VAL A 29 -5.71 8.15 2.17
N ILE A 30 -5.98 6.86 2.04
CA ILE A 30 -5.28 5.81 2.78
C ILE A 30 -4.77 4.79 1.76
N VAL A 31 -3.46 4.56 1.76
CA VAL A 31 -2.84 3.47 0.99
C VAL A 31 -2.31 2.45 1.97
N ILE A 32 -2.70 1.20 1.79
CA ILE A 32 -2.34 0.08 2.67
C ILE A 32 -1.65 -0.97 1.83
N THR A 33 -0.46 -1.37 2.24
CA THR A 33 0.28 -2.47 1.62
C THR A 33 0.56 -3.57 2.62
N THR A 34 0.72 -4.80 2.12
CA THR A 34 1.24 -5.93 2.86
C THR A 34 2.33 -6.58 2.01
N ASP A 35 3.51 -6.82 2.58
CA ASP A 35 4.67 -7.30 1.86
C ASP A 35 4.47 -8.73 1.35
N GLY A 36 4.73 -8.94 0.06
CA GLY A 36 4.80 -10.27 -0.56
C GLY A 36 3.56 -11.15 -0.43
N LEU A 37 2.36 -10.60 -0.20
CA LEU A 37 1.13 -11.39 -0.14
C LEU A 37 0.72 -11.84 -1.55
N ARG A 38 0.77 -13.15 -1.79
CA ARG A 38 0.52 -13.76 -3.09
C ARG A 38 -0.93 -13.57 -3.55
N TRP A 39 -1.10 -13.29 -4.85
CA TRP A 39 -2.43 -13.24 -5.45
C TRP A 39 -3.16 -14.59 -5.34
N GLU A 40 -2.44 -15.72 -5.39
CA GLU A 40 -3.01 -17.05 -5.26
C GLU A 40 -3.75 -17.21 -3.92
N ASP A 41 -3.15 -16.77 -2.82
CA ASP A 41 -3.77 -16.89 -1.50
C ASP A 41 -4.94 -15.91 -1.34
N VAL A 42 -4.85 -14.72 -1.93
CA VAL A 42 -5.97 -13.76 -1.94
C VAL A 42 -7.18 -14.33 -2.69
N PHE A 43 -6.98 -14.87 -3.89
CA PHE A 43 -8.09 -15.30 -4.77
C PHE A 43 -8.50 -16.75 -4.61
N ASN A 44 -7.61 -17.63 -4.16
CA ASN A 44 -7.93 -19.04 -3.99
C ASN A 44 -7.99 -19.50 -2.51
N GLY A 45 -7.54 -18.61 -1.59
CA GLY A 45 -7.41 -18.97 -0.18
C GLY A 45 -6.28 -19.99 0.05
N LEU A 46 -6.34 -20.70 1.16
CA LEU A 46 -5.35 -21.71 1.56
C LEU A 46 -4.97 -22.64 0.39
N ASP A 47 -3.68 -22.71 0.10
CA ASP A 47 -3.09 -23.65 -0.86
C ASP A 47 -2.75 -24.97 -0.15
N THR A 48 -3.54 -26.02 -0.44
CA THR A 48 -3.35 -27.35 0.16
C THR A 48 -2.04 -28.01 -0.30
N ALA A 49 -1.52 -27.66 -1.47
CA ALA A 49 -0.26 -28.21 -1.97
C ALA A 49 0.95 -27.67 -1.20
N ILE A 50 0.88 -26.44 -0.71
CA ILE A 50 1.89 -25.87 0.19
C ILE A 50 1.71 -26.43 1.60
N LEU A 51 0.49 -26.36 2.16
CA LEU A 51 0.23 -26.78 3.54
C LEU A 51 0.60 -28.25 3.81
N ASN A 52 0.37 -29.15 2.84
CA ASN A 52 0.65 -30.56 2.95
C ASN A 52 2.12 -30.93 2.68
N LYS A 53 2.94 -29.98 2.27
CA LYS A 53 4.36 -30.24 1.99
C LYS A 53 5.12 -30.36 3.31
N LYS A 54 5.82 -31.48 3.51
CA LYS A 54 6.57 -31.78 4.74
C LYS A 54 7.52 -30.63 5.15
N ALA A 55 8.13 -29.95 4.20
CA ALA A 55 9.02 -28.84 4.46
C ALA A 55 8.36 -27.60 5.06
N PHE A 56 7.03 -27.48 4.93
CA PHE A 56 6.22 -26.34 5.39
C PHE A 56 5.18 -26.72 6.42
N GLN A 57 5.27 -27.96 6.92
CA GLN A 57 4.40 -28.43 8.01
C GLN A 57 4.92 -27.92 9.35
N HIS A 58 3.99 -27.35 10.13
CA HIS A 58 4.19 -26.88 11.48
C HIS A 58 3.17 -27.54 12.42
N ALA A 59 3.38 -27.46 13.73
CA ALA A 59 2.52 -28.08 14.73
C ALA A 59 1.03 -27.70 14.61
N ASP A 60 0.76 -26.51 14.08
CA ASP A 60 -0.59 -25.95 13.91
C ASP A 60 -1.17 -26.12 12.48
N SER A 61 -0.49 -26.85 11.57
CA SER A 61 -0.97 -27.05 10.19
C SER A 61 -2.37 -27.68 10.15
N ALA A 62 -2.68 -28.65 11.02
CA ALA A 62 -3.98 -29.26 11.10
C ALA A 62 -5.07 -28.26 11.55
N ALA A 63 -4.80 -27.44 12.56
CA ALA A 63 -5.70 -26.40 13.01
C ALA A 63 -5.93 -25.33 11.92
N THR A 64 -4.87 -25.00 11.18
CA THR A 64 -4.91 -24.05 10.04
C THR A 64 -5.77 -24.62 8.90
N ALA A 65 -5.64 -25.90 8.57
CA ALA A 65 -6.47 -26.59 7.59
C ALA A 65 -7.96 -26.56 8.00
N LEU A 66 -8.25 -26.78 9.28
CA LEU A 66 -9.61 -26.71 9.81
C LEU A 66 -10.19 -25.28 9.72
N LYS A 67 -9.39 -24.27 10.06
CA LYS A 67 -9.81 -22.87 10.09
C LYS A 67 -10.03 -22.29 8.71
N PHE A 68 -9.09 -22.49 7.78
CA PHE A 68 -9.08 -21.83 6.46
C PHE A 68 -9.38 -22.77 5.29
N GLY A 69 -9.47 -24.08 5.53
CA GLY A 69 -9.77 -25.07 4.51
C GLY A 69 -11.20 -25.01 4.01
N GLY A 70 -11.43 -25.57 2.84
CA GLY A 70 -12.76 -25.67 2.20
C GLY A 70 -12.66 -26.47 0.91
N ALA A 71 -13.81 -26.96 0.41
CA ALA A 71 -13.89 -27.74 -0.82
C ALA A 71 -13.54 -26.93 -2.07
N THR A 72 -13.93 -25.65 -2.07
CA THR A 72 -13.72 -24.75 -3.20
C THR A 72 -12.75 -23.61 -2.83
N SER A 73 -12.12 -22.99 -3.86
CA SER A 73 -11.32 -21.77 -3.68
C SER A 73 -12.15 -20.64 -3.07
N GLU A 74 -13.41 -20.53 -3.45
CA GLU A 74 -14.31 -19.50 -2.93
C GLU A 74 -14.57 -19.66 -1.43
N GLU A 75 -14.78 -20.89 -0.95
CA GLU A 75 -14.92 -21.16 0.49
C GLU A 75 -13.64 -20.82 1.24
N ARG A 76 -12.49 -21.24 0.72
CA ARG A 76 -11.18 -21.00 1.36
C ARG A 76 -10.84 -19.53 1.44
N ARG A 77 -10.99 -18.76 0.34
CA ARG A 77 -10.70 -17.33 0.33
C ARG A 77 -11.62 -16.52 1.25
N LYS A 78 -12.91 -16.87 1.33
CA LYS A 78 -13.87 -16.25 2.26
C LYS A 78 -13.53 -16.51 3.73
N LYS A 79 -13.00 -17.69 4.04
CA LYS A 79 -12.54 -18.01 5.40
C LYS A 79 -11.24 -17.29 5.74
N LEU A 80 -10.34 -17.16 4.77
CA LEU A 80 -9.04 -16.49 4.95
C LEU A 80 -9.21 -14.98 5.09
N MET A 81 -9.98 -14.35 4.21
CA MET A 81 -10.18 -12.90 4.14
C MET A 81 -11.67 -12.55 4.11
N PRO A 82 -12.38 -12.73 5.25
CA PRO A 82 -13.84 -12.58 5.29
C PRO A 82 -14.35 -11.16 4.99
N PHE A 83 -13.66 -10.11 5.40
CA PHE A 83 -14.03 -8.73 5.09
C PHE A 83 -13.80 -8.42 3.59
N PHE A 84 -12.69 -8.85 3.04
CA PHE A 84 -12.33 -8.65 1.65
C PHE A 84 -13.38 -9.30 0.72
N TRP A 85 -13.79 -10.53 1.00
CA TRP A 85 -14.72 -11.30 0.20
C TRP A 85 -16.20 -11.15 0.58
N SER A 86 -16.53 -10.27 1.50
CA SER A 86 -17.90 -9.86 1.77
C SER A 86 -18.13 -8.38 1.47
N THR A 87 -17.51 -7.51 2.24
CA THR A 87 -17.78 -6.07 2.18
C THR A 87 -17.01 -5.39 1.05
N LEU A 88 -15.69 -5.68 0.89
CA LEU A 88 -14.87 -4.99 -0.10
C LEU A 88 -15.29 -5.38 -1.52
N VAL A 89 -15.58 -6.66 -1.78
CA VAL A 89 -16.07 -7.12 -3.07
C VAL A 89 -17.41 -6.51 -3.47
N GLU A 90 -18.25 -6.17 -2.48
CA GLU A 90 -19.56 -5.55 -2.74
C GLU A 90 -19.50 -4.02 -2.88
N LYS A 91 -18.56 -3.37 -2.20
CA LYS A 91 -18.49 -1.91 -2.06
C LYS A 91 -17.32 -1.26 -2.79
N GLY A 92 -16.50 -2.04 -3.46
CA GLY A 92 -15.30 -1.58 -4.12
C GLY A 92 -15.00 -2.36 -5.41
N GLN A 93 -13.74 -2.44 -5.76
CA GLN A 93 -13.25 -3.19 -6.91
C GLN A 93 -11.96 -3.94 -6.57
N ILE A 94 -11.81 -5.14 -7.13
CA ILE A 94 -10.70 -6.06 -6.88
C ILE A 94 -10.14 -6.54 -8.22
N HIS A 95 -8.84 -6.37 -8.41
CA HIS A 95 -8.11 -6.72 -9.64
C HIS A 95 -6.96 -7.68 -9.33
N GLY A 96 -6.58 -8.51 -10.30
CA GLY A 96 -5.44 -9.41 -10.21
C GLY A 96 -5.82 -10.89 -10.11
N ASN A 97 -7.11 -11.26 -10.24
CA ASN A 97 -7.49 -12.67 -10.36
C ASN A 97 -7.12 -13.21 -11.75
N ARG A 98 -5.94 -13.78 -11.85
CA ARG A 98 -5.44 -14.34 -13.11
C ARG A 98 -6.28 -15.49 -13.64
N ASN A 99 -6.99 -16.23 -12.76
CA ASN A 99 -7.94 -17.27 -13.17
C ASN A 99 -9.16 -16.71 -13.93
N LYS A 100 -9.39 -15.39 -13.83
CA LYS A 100 -10.48 -14.67 -14.49
C LYS A 100 -10.00 -13.69 -15.57
N GLY A 101 -8.71 -13.77 -15.93
CA GLY A 101 -8.12 -12.90 -16.95
C GLY A 101 -7.77 -11.48 -16.47
N SER A 102 -7.88 -11.19 -15.19
CA SER A 102 -7.44 -9.91 -14.63
C SER A 102 -5.97 -10.00 -14.22
N TYR A 103 -5.12 -9.20 -14.87
CA TYR A 103 -3.67 -9.25 -14.67
C TYR A 103 -3.20 -7.94 -14.05
N VAL A 104 -2.46 -8.04 -12.94
CA VAL A 104 -1.77 -6.92 -12.30
C VAL A 104 -0.35 -7.35 -12.03
N ASP A 105 0.62 -6.57 -12.51
CA ASP A 105 2.02 -6.94 -12.46
C ASP A 105 2.91 -5.76 -12.03
N ASN A 106 4.07 -6.08 -11.42
CA ASN A 106 5.15 -5.13 -11.32
C ASN A 106 5.65 -4.76 -12.72
N ALA A 107 5.88 -3.48 -12.97
CA ALA A 107 6.57 -3.03 -14.18
C ALA A 107 8.09 -2.94 -13.98
N ASN A 108 8.57 -2.78 -12.72
CA ASN A 108 10.00 -2.87 -12.43
C ASN A 108 10.51 -4.30 -12.66
N PRO A 109 11.77 -4.48 -13.12
CA PRO A 109 12.29 -5.80 -13.44
C PRO A 109 12.82 -6.58 -12.22
N TYR A 110 12.71 -6.05 -11.00
CA TYR A 110 13.39 -6.59 -9.82
C TYR A 110 12.52 -7.49 -8.97
N TRP A 111 11.22 -7.19 -8.85
CA TRP A 111 10.19 -7.98 -8.16
C TRP A 111 10.54 -8.31 -6.70
N PHE A 112 11.02 -7.30 -5.98
CA PHE A 112 11.28 -7.35 -4.53
C PHE A 112 11.00 -5.97 -3.89
N SER A 113 11.07 -5.89 -2.57
CA SER A 113 10.40 -4.89 -1.75
C SER A 113 10.72 -3.43 -2.09
N TYR A 114 11.97 -2.98 -1.99
CA TYR A 114 12.25 -1.55 -2.21
C TYR A 114 11.84 -1.05 -3.61
N PRO A 115 12.21 -1.71 -4.73
CA PRO A 115 11.73 -1.32 -6.07
C PRO A 115 10.22 -1.41 -6.22
N GLY A 116 9.55 -2.40 -5.62
CA GLY A 116 8.10 -2.56 -5.62
C GLY A 116 7.41 -1.40 -4.91
N TYR A 117 7.82 -1.09 -3.69
CA TYR A 117 7.30 0.07 -2.96
C TYR A 117 7.60 1.40 -3.66
N SER A 118 8.81 1.53 -4.25
CA SER A 118 9.15 2.71 -5.04
C SER A 118 8.18 2.88 -6.22
N GLU A 119 7.87 1.81 -6.94
CA GLU A 119 6.93 1.82 -8.06
C GLU A 119 5.52 2.23 -7.62
N ILE A 120 4.98 1.64 -6.52
CA ILE A 120 3.67 2.03 -5.97
C ILE A 120 3.62 3.51 -5.63
N LEU A 121 4.63 3.98 -4.90
CA LEU A 121 4.59 5.29 -4.24
C LEU A 121 4.96 6.44 -5.18
N THR A 122 5.74 6.16 -6.22
CA THR A 122 6.16 7.17 -7.21
C THR A 122 5.35 7.13 -8.51
N GLY A 123 4.64 6.03 -8.78
CA GLY A 123 3.89 5.85 -10.02
C GLY A 123 4.78 5.69 -11.27
N GLN A 124 6.06 5.37 -11.08
CA GLN A 124 7.01 5.18 -12.18
C GLN A 124 8.04 4.08 -11.87
N VAL A 125 8.68 3.58 -12.90
CA VAL A 125 9.82 2.66 -12.79
C VAL A 125 11.13 3.45 -12.88
N ASP A 126 11.96 3.35 -11.86
CA ASP A 126 13.35 3.80 -11.89
C ASP A 126 14.28 2.60 -11.70
N THR A 127 14.90 2.14 -12.78
CA THR A 127 15.79 0.96 -12.75
C THR A 127 17.09 1.19 -11.97
N ALA A 128 17.40 2.41 -11.58
CA ALA A 128 18.50 2.67 -10.66
C ALA A 128 18.15 2.25 -9.22
N VAL A 129 16.86 2.23 -8.86
CA VAL A 129 16.37 1.73 -7.57
C VAL A 129 16.31 0.20 -7.62
N ASN A 130 17.41 -0.46 -7.31
CA ASN A 130 17.65 -1.88 -7.61
C ASN A 130 18.16 -2.71 -6.42
N SER A 131 17.96 -2.23 -5.20
CA SER A 131 18.41 -2.90 -3.97
C SER A 131 17.51 -2.55 -2.78
N ASN A 132 17.32 -3.48 -1.86
CA ASN A 132 16.69 -3.21 -0.56
C ASN A 132 17.54 -2.27 0.32
N GLU A 133 18.86 -2.21 0.05
CA GLU A 133 19.80 -1.28 0.70
C GLU A 133 19.94 0.04 -0.08
N TYR A 134 18.99 0.36 -0.95
CA TYR A 134 19.08 1.60 -1.73
C TYR A 134 19.04 2.84 -0.81
N LYS A 135 19.84 3.86 -1.18
CA LYS A 135 19.84 5.16 -0.50
C LYS A 135 18.43 5.82 -0.54
N PRO A 136 18.21 6.95 0.16
CA PRO A 136 16.92 7.63 0.08
C PRO A 136 16.46 7.86 -1.35
N ASN A 137 15.20 7.49 -1.64
CA ASN A 137 14.64 7.47 -2.99
C ASN A 137 14.76 8.85 -3.65
N PRO A 138 15.39 8.96 -4.83
CA PRO A 138 15.55 10.24 -5.53
C PRO A 138 14.21 10.72 -6.13
N ASN A 139 13.25 9.83 -6.33
CA ASN A 139 11.99 10.15 -6.99
C ASN A 139 10.99 10.71 -5.99
N THR A 140 10.27 11.77 -6.36
CA THR A 140 9.19 12.34 -5.54
C THR A 140 8.07 11.31 -5.38
N ASN A 141 7.72 10.96 -4.15
CA ASN A 141 6.60 10.08 -3.89
C ASN A 141 5.26 10.85 -3.79
N PHE A 142 4.16 10.13 -3.93
CA PHE A 142 2.83 10.71 -3.93
C PHE A 142 2.49 11.43 -2.61
N PHE A 143 2.88 10.89 -1.48
CA PHE A 143 2.62 11.50 -0.17
C PHE A 143 3.46 12.77 0.05
N GLU A 144 4.68 12.81 -0.48
CA GLU A 144 5.51 14.01 -0.55
C GLU A 144 4.81 15.11 -1.36
N TYR A 145 4.30 14.76 -2.53
CA TYR A 145 3.52 15.68 -3.35
C TYR A 145 2.25 16.16 -2.61
N LEU A 146 1.48 15.25 -2.02
CA LEU A 146 0.30 15.64 -1.24
C LEU A 146 0.66 16.61 -0.11
N ASN A 147 1.78 16.40 0.58
CA ASN A 147 2.22 17.29 1.67
C ASN A 147 2.53 18.73 1.21
N THR A 148 2.68 18.97 -0.09
CA THR A 148 2.79 20.33 -0.65
C THR A 148 1.45 21.03 -0.83
N LEU A 149 0.35 20.27 -0.92
CA LEU A 149 -0.98 20.81 -1.18
C LEU A 149 -1.63 21.33 0.11
N PRO A 150 -2.34 22.47 0.10
CA PRO A 150 -2.88 23.09 1.31
C PRO A 150 -3.76 22.18 2.17
N PHE A 151 -4.61 21.35 1.55
CA PHE A 151 -5.48 20.41 2.28
C PHE A 151 -4.72 19.34 3.05
N TYR A 152 -3.58 18.87 2.51
CA TYR A 152 -2.79 17.80 3.12
C TYR A 152 -1.60 18.30 3.94
N LYS A 153 -1.23 19.57 3.82
CA LYS A 153 -0.05 20.15 4.49
C LYS A 153 -0.06 19.87 5.98
N ASN A 154 0.99 19.23 6.49
CA ASN A 154 1.15 18.80 7.89
C ASN A 154 0.07 17.80 8.38
N LYS A 155 -0.64 17.14 7.46
CA LYS A 155 -1.67 16.11 7.72
C LYS A 155 -1.38 14.81 6.96
N VAL A 156 -0.11 14.59 6.63
CA VAL A 156 0.40 13.37 6.01
C VAL A 156 1.22 12.59 7.02
N ILE A 157 1.08 11.27 7.02
CA ILE A 157 1.85 10.36 7.89
C ILE A 157 2.04 9.00 7.20
N ALA A 158 3.13 8.33 7.51
CA ALA A 158 3.36 6.94 7.12
C ALA A 158 3.69 6.06 8.33
N PHE A 159 3.22 4.82 8.30
CA PHE A 159 3.56 3.74 9.21
C PHE A 159 4.09 2.56 8.42
N GLY A 160 5.24 2.04 8.77
CA GLY A 160 5.83 0.89 8.09
C GLY A 160 6.45 -0.11 9.05
N ALA A 161 6.24 -1.40 8.81
CA ALA A 161 6.86 -2.46 9.60
C ALA A 161 8.39 -2.48 9.40
N TRP A 162 8.84 -2.21 8.19
CA TRP A 162 10.25 -2.19 7.81
C TRP A 162 10.88 -0.81 7.95
N ASP A 163 12.10 -0.72 8.48
CA ASP A 163 12.82 0.55 8.70
C ASP A 163 13.18 1.29 7.40
N ALA A 164 13.31 0.55 6.28
CA ALA A 164 13.60 1.11 4.97
C ALA A 164 12.55 2.11 4.47
N PHE A 165 11.34 2.14 5.03
CA PHE A 165 10.32 3.12 4.64
C PHE A 165 10.78 4.57 4.83
N LYS A 166 11.67 4.85 5.78
CA LYS A 166 12.31 6.18 5.90
C LYS A 166 13.12 6.55 4.66
N ARG A 167 13.77 5.56 4.03
CA ARG A 167 14.54 5.72 2.78
C ARG A 167 13.62 5.69 1.55
N ILE A 168 12.67 4.77 1.50
CA ILE A 168 11.70 4.62 0.40
C ILE A 168 10.88 5.90 0.22
N LEU A 169 10.36 6.46 1.32
CA LEU A 169 9.59 7.70 1.33
C LEU A 169 10.47 8.96 1.38
N ASN A 170 11.79 8.81 1.51
CA ASN A 170 12.72 9.92 1.69
C ASN A 170 12.22 10.92 2.75
N GLU A 171 12.05 10.45 4.00
CA GLU A 171 11.42 11.18 5.11
C GLU A 171 11.91 12.62 5.23
N LYS A 172 13.25 12.81 5.11
CA LYS A 172 13.87 14.13 5.23
C LYS A 172 13.39 15.11 4.16
N ARG A 173 13.30 14.67 2.89
CA ARG A 173 12.84 15.51 1.78
C ARG A 173 11.33 15.66 1.78
N SER A 174 10.61 14.60 2.07
CA SER A 174 9.14 14.55 2.08
C SER A 174 8.51 15.42 3.17
N GLY A 175 9.23 15.66 4.28
CA GLY A 175 8.83 16.59 5.32
C GLY A 175 7.58 16.19 6.10
N PHE A 176 7.26 14.88 6.15
CA PHE A 176 6.23 14.30 7.01
C PHE A 176 6.79 13.10 7.78
N PRO A 177 6.21 12.74 8.94
CA PRO A 177 6.73 11.65 9.76
C PRO A 177 6.55 10.28 9.09
N VAL A 178 7.60 9.44 9.16
CA VAL A 178 7.59 8.02 8.79
C VAL A 178 7.89 7.21 10.03
N ILE A 179 6.85 6.59 10.60
CA ILE A 179 6.93 5.84 11.85
C ILE A 179 7.27 4.40 11.54
N ASN A 180 8.41 3.96 12.03
CA ASN A 180 8.76 2.55 12.10
C ASN A 180 8.15 1.96 13.38
N GLY A 181 7.59 0.74 13.30
CA GLY A 181 6.87 0.12 14.41
C GLY A 181 7.71 -0.30 15.62
N ASN A 182 9.05 -0.24 15.54
CA ASN A 182 9.94 -0.60 16.65
C ASN A 182 9.96 0.43 17.78
N HIS A 183 9.29 1.56 17.62
CA HIS A 183 9.11 2.55 18.66
C HIS A 183 7.81 3.33 18.47
N VAL A 184 7.29 3.88 19.55
CA VAL A 184 6.13 4.79 19.48
C VAL A 184 6.60 6.20 19.18
N ASP A 185 5.89 6.89 18.28
CA ASP A 185 6.15 8.29 17.97
C ASP A 185 6.17 9.15 19.27
N SER A 186 7.21 9.95 19.40
CA SER A 186 7.40 10.85 20.55
C SER A 186 6.21 11.81 20.77
N ALA A 187 5.51 12.19 19.71
CA ALA A 187 4.30 13.01 19.80
C ALA A 187 3.10 12.27 20.44
N LEU A 188 3.15 10.93 20.51
CA LEU A 188 2.11 10.08 21.06
C LEU A 188 2.44 9.52 22.44
N ILE A 189 3.72 9.53 22.86
CA ILE A 189 4.18 8.87 24.10
C ILE A 189 3.51 9.42 25.37
N LYS A 190 2.91 10.61 25.32
CA LYS A 190 2.17 11.19 26.46
C LYS A 190 0.80 10.54 26.67
N ASP A 191 0.27 9.86 25.64
CA ASP A 191 -0.97 9.11 25.73
C ASP A 191 -0.73 7.81 26.52
N PRO A 192 -1.56 7.49 27.54
CA PRO A 192 -1.36 6.28 28.36
C PRO A 192 -1.37 4.98 27.56
N GLN A 193 -2.19 4.88 26.52
CA GLN A 193 -2.24 3.69 25.67
C GLN A 193 -0.97 3.55 24.84
N MET A 194 -0.45 4.65 24.32
CA MET A 194 0.79 4.66 23.55
C MET A 194 2.01 4.46 24.43
N LYS A 195 1.97 4.94 25.66
CA LYS A 195 3.01 4.64 26.66
C LYS A 195 3.06 3.14 27.00
N LEU A 196 1.89 2.53 27.20
CA LEU A 196 1.81 1.07 27.41
C LEU A 196 2.33 0.32 26.18
N LEU A 197 1.92 0.72 24.99
CA LEU A 197 2.40 0.11 23.74
C LEU A 197 3.94 0.23 23.62
N ALA A 198 4.52 1.38 23.97
CA ALA A 198 5.97 1.56 23.96
C ALA A 198 6.68 0.58 24.92
N SER A 199 6.12 0.36 26.12
CA SER A 199 6.65 -0.64 27.04
C SER A 199 6.54 -2.06 26.49
N LEU A 200 5.39 -2.42 25.88
CA LEU A 200 5.20 -3.73 25.25
C LEU A 200 6.19 -3.97 24.11
N ILE A 201 6.46 -2.96 23.29
CA ILE A 201 7.45 -3.04 22.21
C ILE A 201 8.85 -3.28 22.80
N ALA A 202 9.23 -2.51 23.82
CA ALA A 202 10.55 -2.60 24.45
C ALA A 202 10.81 -3.96 25.12
N ASP A 203 9.76 -4.59 25.65
CA ASP A 203 9.84 -5.88 26.35
C ASP A 203 9.57 -7.08 25.43
N SER A 204 9.25 -6.85 24.14
CA SER A 204 8.91 -7.95 23.23
C SER A 204 10.13 -8.53 22.53
N TYR A 205 9.95 -9.78 22.13
CA TYR A 205 10.86 -10.48 21.26
C TYR A 205 10.83 -9.87 19.84
N GLU A 206 11.98 -9.74 19.21
CA GLU A 206 12.17 -9.26 17.84
C GLU A 206 12.27 -10.46 16.86
N PRO A 207 11.17 -10.99 16.35
CA PRO A 207 11.19 -12.24 15.57
C PRO A 207 11.87 -12.08 14.20
N PHE A 208 11.88 -10.85 13.66
CA PHE A 208 12.39 -10.53 12.34
C PHE A 208 13.66 -9.65 12.40
N GLY A 209 14.30 -9.58 13.57
CA GLY A 209 15.48 -8.74 13.79
C GLY A 209 15.10 -7.29 14.08
N LYS A 210 16.08 -6.38 13.95
CA LYS A 210 15.92 -4.97 14.34
C LYS A 210 15.27 -4.12 13.26
N ASP A 211 15.31 -4.58 12.03
CA ASP A 211 14.93 -3.77 10.87
C ASP A 211 13.43 -3.89 10.58
N GLU A 212 12.79 -4.93 11.09
CA GLU A 212 11.37 -5.17 10.89
C GLU A 212 10.64 -5.50 12.19
N THR A 213 9.40 -4.99 12.30
CA THR A 213 8.56 -5.13 13.48
C THR A 213 7.31 -5.96 13.23
N LEU A 214 6.68 -6.40 14.32
CA LEU A 214 5.37 -7.07 14.24
C LEU A 214 4.28 -6.11 13.73
N ASP A 215 3.45 -6.59 12.83
CA ASP A 215 2.31 -5.86 12.25
C ASP A 215 1.32 -5.34 13.32
N VAL A 216 1.23 -6.04 14.45
CA VAL A 216 0.37 -5.62 15.56
C VAL A 216 0.74 -4.25 16.11
N TYR A 217 2.02 -3.88 16.12
CA TYR A 217 2.47 -2.57 16.60
C TYR A 217 2.12 -1.47 15.60
N ILE A 218 2.30 -1.73 14.29
CA ILE A 218 1.84 -0.86 13.21
C ILE A 218 0.33 -0.64 13.31
N LYS A 219 -0.44 -1.72 13.46
CA LYS A 219 -1.90 -1.67 13.61
C LYS A 219 -2.34 -0.71 14.71
N TYR A 220 -1.85 -0.90 15.93
CA TYR A 220 -2.33 -0.11 17.07
C TYR A 220 -1.87 1.35 17.02
N GLN A 221 -0.66 1.63 16.58
CA GLN A 221 -0.19 3.01 16.35
C GLN A 221 -1.02 3.72 15.28
N THR A 222 -1.26 3.05 14.15
CA THR A 222 -2.07 3.56 13.05
C THR A 222 -3.50 3.89 13.48
N LEU A 223 -4.19 2.94 14.16
CA LEU A 223 -5.57 3.14 14.62
C LEU A 223 -5.68 4.27 15.65
N HIS A 224 -4.72 4.36 16.55
CA HIS A 224 -4.66 5.45 17.53
C HIS A 224 -4.44 6.81 16.85
N TYR A 225 -3.47 6.89 15.94
CA TYR A 225 -3.17 8.11 15.19
C TYR A 225 -4.36 8.56 14.32
N LEU A 226 -4.98 7.63 13.63
CA LEU A 226 -6.16 7.88 12.81
C LEU A 226 -7.30 8.51 13.64
N LYS A 227 -7.53 7.99 14.85
CA LYS A 227 -8.58 8.50 15.77
C LYS A 227 -8.25 9.84 16.38
N THR A 228 -7.00 10.09 16.76
CA THR A 228 -6.60 11.24 17.57
C THR A 228 -6.03 12.41 16.77
N LYS A 229 -5.31 12.15 15.68
CA LYS A 229 -4.63 13.17 14.87
C LYS A 229 -5.35 13.48 13.55
N LYS A 230 -6.28 12.61 13.12
CA LYS A 230 -7.13 12.84 11.94
C LYS A 230 -6.35 13.23 10.68
N PRO A 231 -5.36 12.47 10.20
CA PRO A 231 -4.60 12.80 9.00
C PRO A 231 -5.51 12.85 7.76
N ASN A 232 -5.08 13.59 6.74
CA ASN A 232 -5.76 13.64 5.45
C ASN A 232 -5.15 12.68 4.43
N ALA A 233 -3.89 12.29 4.62
CA ALA A 233 -3.26 11.22 3.85
C ALA A 233 -2.44 10.31 4.77
N MET A 234 -2.57 9.00 4.60
CA MET A 234 -1.88 7.99 5.40
C MET A 234 -1.40 6.86 4.51
N TYR A 235 -0.12 6.50 4.66
CA TYR A 235 0.44 5.27 4.14
C TYR A 235 0.67 4.28 5.26
N ILE A 236 0.33 3.00 5.04
CA ILE A 236 0.46 1.93 6.03
C ILE A 236 1.05 0.72 5.33
N SER A 237 2.13 0.14 5.87
CA SER A 237 2.74 -1.08 5.35
C SER A 237 2.92 -2.11 6.44
N PHE A 238 2.46 -3.33 6.16
CA PHE A 238 2.65 -4.53 6.96
C PHE A 238 3.72 -5.43 6.32
N GLY A 239 4.46 -6.17 7.14
CA GLY A 239 5.62 -6.97 6.72
C GLY A 239 5.53 -8.45 7.04
N GLU A 240 4.72 -8.87 8.05
CA GLU A 240 4.70 -10.26 8.53
C GLU A 240 4.49 -11.31 7.44
N THR A 241 3.74 -10.99 6.36
CA THR A 241 3.48 -11.96 5.28
C THR A 241 4.75 -12.33 4.52
N ASP A 242 5.67 -11.39 4.28
CA ASP A 242 6.93 -11.67 3.62
C ASP A 242 7.89 -12.47 4.50
N GLU A 243 8.09 -12.03 5.74
CA GLU A 243 8.99 -12.67 6.69
C GLU A 243 8.57 -14.11 7.01
N LEU A 244 7.27 -14.34 7.22
CA LEU A 244 6.74 -15.68 7.49
C LEU A 244 6.81 -16.59 6.27
N ALA A 245 6.71 -16.03 5.05
CA ALA A 245 6.95 -16.79 3.84
C ALA A 245 8.42 -17.16 3.68
N HIS A 246 9.37 -16.25 3.91
CA HIS A 246 10.80 -16.55 3.92
C HIS A 246 11.18 -17.63 4.94
N ALA A 247 10.55 -17.60 6.10
CA ALA A 247 10.69 -18.66 7.12
C ALA A 247 10.02 -19.98 6.74
N GLY A 248 9.27 -20.05 5.64
CA GLY A 248 8.53 -21.25 5.24
C GLY A 248 7.35 -21.57 6.16
N ASN A 249 6.92 -20.64 6.99
CA ASN A 249 5.86 -20.85 7.98
C ASN A 249 4.49 -20.51 7.38
N TYR A 250 3.98 -21.39 6.53
CA TYR A 250 2.72 -21.18 5.83
C TYR A 250 1.49 -21.03 6.75
N PRO A 251 1.35 -21.78 7.85
CA PRO A 251 0.26 -21.55 8.80
C PRO A 251 0.25 -20.14 9.39
N GLU A 252 1.37 -19.59 9.83
CA GLU A 252 1.44 -18.23 10.38
C GLU A 252 1.27 -17.17 9.30
N TYR A 253 1.81 -17.39 8.10
CA TYR A 253 1.57 -16.53 6.94
C TYR A 253 0.05 -16.37 6.65
N LEU A 254 -0.73 -17.46 6.65
CA LEU A 254 -2.17 -17.41 6.49
C LEU A 254 -2.86 -16.69 7.66
N LYS A 255 -2.37 -16.87 8.88
CA LYS A 255 -2.89 -16.14 10.04
C LYS A 255 -2.56 -14.65 9.97
N ALA A 256 -1.38 -14.27 9.50
CA ALA A 256 -1.02 -12.86 9.24
C ALA A 256 -1.94 -12.25 8.19
N THR A 257 -2.19 -12.95 7.08
CA THR A 257 -3.19 -12.55 6.06
C THR A 257 -4.59 -12.35 6.66
N ASN A 258 -5.03 -13.23 7.54
CA ASN A 258 -6.33 -13.09 8.21
C ASN A 258 -6.37 -11.91 9.20
N ARG A 259 -5.25 -11.64 9.91
CA ARG A 259 -5.12 -10.44 10.76
C ARG A 259 -5.13 -9.15 9.93
N PHE A 260 -4.48 -9.16 8.78
CA PHE A 260 -4.51 -8.06 7.82
C PHE A 260 -5.95 -7.74 7.36
N ASP A 261 -6.72 -8.75 6.97
CA ASP A 261 -8.14 -8.60 6.60
C ASP A 261 -8.99 -8.01 7.75
N ALA A 262 -8.75 -8.46 8.98
CA ALA A 262 -9.40 -7.90 10.16
C ALA A 262 -9.04 -6.42 10.39
N PHE A 263 -7.79 -6.02 10.13
CA PHE A 263 -7.38 -4.63 10.18
C PHE A 263 -8.06 -3.78 9.11
N LEU A 264 -8.17 -4.27 7.87
CA LEU A 264 -8.90 -3.60 6.81
C LEU A 264 -10.36 -3.31 7.22
N LYS A 265 -11.01 -4.28 7.87
CA LYS A 265 -12.36 -4.10 8.43
C LYS A 265 -12.40 -2.98 9.46
N GLU A 266 -11.43 -2.92 10.38
CA GLU A 266 -11.39 -1.91 11.43
C GLU A 266 -11.22 -0.49 10.84
N ILE A 267 -10.30 -0.32 9.88
CA ILE A 267 -10.11 0.96 9.15
C ILE A 267 -11.39 1.33 8.39
N TYR A 268 -11.97 0.40 7.65
CA TYR A 268 -13.19 0.64 6.88
C TYR A 268 -14.35 1.08 7.77
N ASN A 269 -14.57 0.41 8.89
CA ASN A 269 -15.61 0.77 9.85
C ASN A 269 -15.37 2.17 10.43
N PHE A 270 -14.12 2.48 10.81
CA PHE A 270 -13.80 3.80 11.33
C PHE A 270 -14.09 4.90 10.32
N ILE A 271 -13.60 4.79 9.08
CA ILE A 271 -13.79 5.84 8.07
C ILE A 271 -15.26 6.01 7.64
N ASN A 272 -16.12 5.01 7.84
CA ASN A 272 -17.55 5.10 7.53
C ASN A 272 -18.41 5.59 8.70
N THR A 273 -17.84 5.65 9.92
CA THR A 273 -18.54 6.15 11.12
C THR A 273 -18.09 7.55 11.53
N ASP A 274 -16.81 7.86 11.35
CA ASP A 274 -16.25 9.15 11.74
C ASP A 274 -16.65 10.27 10.75
N PRO A 275 -17.25 11.40 11.20
CA PRO A 275 -17.75 12.45 10.33
C PRO A 275 -16.70 13.15 9.45
N GLU A 276 -15.43 13.15 9.88
CA GLU A 276 -14.35 13.75 9.09
C GLU A 276 -13.92 12.86 7.91
N TYR A 277 -14.19 11.56 7.97
CA TYR A 277 -13.77 10.58 6.97
C TYR A 277 -14.92 10.08 6.10
N LYS A 278 -16.14 10.00 6.68
CA LYS A 278 -17.30 9.40 6.02
C LYS A 278 -17.62 10.10 4.69
N GLY A 279 -17.66 9.29 3.62
CA GLY A 279 -17.95 9.79 2.27
C GLY A 279 -16.83 10.63 1.63
N LYS A 280 -15.66 10.74 2.27
CA LYS A 280 -14.54 11.57 1.80
C LYS A 280 -13.24 10.78 1.60
N THR A 281 -13.21 9.50 1.95
CA THR A 281 -11.97 8.70 1.99
C THR A 281 -11.93 7.69 0.87
N VAL A 282 -10.80 7.63 0.15
CA VAL A 282 -10.45 6.55 -0.76
C VAL A 282 -9.37 5.69 -0.12
N ILE A 283 -9.51 4.36 -0.24
CA ILE A 283 -8.51 3.39 0.20
C ILE A 283 -8.02 2.62 -1.03
N LEU A 284 -6.70 2.55 -1.20
CA LEU A 284 -6.00 1.62 -2.07
C LEU A 284 -5.34 0.55 -1.20
N ILE A 285 -5.47 -0.71 -1.59
CA ILE A 285 -4.90 -1.88 -0.91
C ILE A 285 -4.15 -2.70 -1.96
N THR A 286 -2.88 -3.05 -1.71
CA THR A 286 -2.07 -3.83 -2.64
C THR A 286 -0.90 -4.53 -1.93
N THR A 287 -0.07 -5.22 -2.70
CA THR A 287 1.23 -5.76 -2.30
C THR A 287 2.32 -5.17 -3.17
N ASP A 288 3.55 -5.19 -2.72
CA ASP A 288 4.71 -4.65 -3.43
C ASP A 288 5.27 -5.60 -4.48
N HIS A 289 5.24 -6.91 -4.22
CA HIS A 289 5.58 -7.98 -5.15
C HIS A 289 4.78 -9.24 -4.86
N GLY A 290 4.81 -10.20 -5.77
CA GLY A 290 4.30 -11.54 -5.58
C GLY A 290 5.41 -12.49 -5.12
N ARG A 291 5.13 -13.78 -5.19
CA ARG A 291 6.06 -14.86 -4.82
C ARG A 291 5.95 -16.01 -5.83
N GLY A 292 6.86 -16.97 -5.74
CA GLY A 292 6.81 -18.13 -6.64
C GLY A 292 5.58 -19.01 -6.42
N ASP A 293 5.03 -19.54 -7.50
CA ASP A 293 3.94 -20.51 -7.49
C ASP A 293 4.13 -21.67 -8.48
N LEU A 294 4.69 -21.40 -9.63
CA LEU A 294 4.93 -22.43 -10.66
C LEU A 294 5.74 -23.61 -10.10
N ILE A 295 6.73 -23.31 -9.25
CA ILE A 295 7.44 -24.28 -8.43
C ILE A 295 7.02 -24.02 -6.99
N LYS A 296 6.18 -24.88 -6.40
CA LYS A 296 5.58 -24.67 -5.07
C LYS A 296 6.57 -24.42 -3.93
N GLN A 297 7.82 -24.88 -4.04
CA GLN A 297 8.86 -24.54 -3.06
C GLN A 297 9.27 -23.08 -3.10
N GLN A 298 9.09 -22.42 -4.25
CA GLN A 298 9.47 -21.01 -4.44
C GLN A 298 8.46 -20.03 -3.84
N TRP A 299 7.36 -20.49 -3.24
CA TRP A 299 6.46 -19.59 -2.51
C TRP A 299 7.18 -18.84 -1.37
N THR A 300 8.30 -19.39 -0.86
CA THR A 300 9.16 -18.74 0.14
C THR A 300 10.07 -17.66 -0.44
N SER A 301 10.06 -17.48 -1.76
CA SER A 301 11.02 -16.62 -2.47
C SER A 301 10.35 -15.71 -3.47
N HIS A 302 11.03 -14.64 -3.80
CA HIS A 302 10.62 -13.64 -4.80
C HIS A 302 11.86 -13.11 -5.55
N GLY A 303 11.65 -12.13 -6.44
CA GLY A 303 12.71 -11.48 -7.21
C GLY A 303 12.90 -12.07 -8.61
N GLN A 304 13.78 -11.47 -9.42
CA GLN A 304 13.97 -11.73 -10.85
C GLN A 304 14.14 -13.21 -11.24
N LYS A 305 14.68 -14.03 -10.34
CA LYS A 305 14.90 -15.45 -10.59
C LYS A 305 13.68 -16.32 -10.32
N VAL A 306 12.62 -15.74 -9.76
CA VAL A 306 11.37 -16.41 -9.42
C VAL A 306 10.29 -15.86 -10.33
N LYS A 307 9.94 -16.61 -11.37
CA LYS A 307 9.13 -16.18 -12.51
C LYS A 307 7.82 -15.49 -12.14
N ASP A 308 7.15 -15.98 -11.10
CA ASP A 308 5.79 -15.54 -10.75
C ASP A 308 5.79 -14.32 -9.82
N SER A 309 6.96 -13.90 -9.32
CA SER A 309 7.08 -12.82 -8.30
C SER A 309 6.63 -11.45 -8.80
N HIS A 310 6.47 -11.24 -10.11
CA HIS A 310 5.90 -10.01 -10.66
C HIS A 310 4.38 -9.93 -10.53
N GLN A 311 3.72 -11.06 -10.23
CA GLN A 311 2.27 -11.18 -10.21
C GLN A 311 1.71 -10.66 -8.89
N ILE A 312 0.98 -9.56 -8.97
CA ILE A 312 0.41 -8.88 -7.80
C ILE A 312 -1.12 -8.70 -7.95
N TRP A 313 -1.71 -8.00 -7.03
CA TRP A 313 -3.13 -7.68 -6.99
C TRP A 313 -3.34 -6.31 -6.37
N TYR A 314 -4.50 -5.70 -6.60
CA TYR A 314 -4.93 -4.55 -5.82
C TYR A 314 -6.44 -4.53 -5.63
N ALA A 315 -6.87 -3.78 -4.64
CA ALA A 315 -8.25 -3.46 -4.39
C ALA A 315 -8.41 -1.98 -4.05
N MET A 316 -9.55 -1.41 -4.40
CA MET A 316 -9.91 -0.04 -4.04
C MET A 316 -11.32 0.00 -3.50
N ILE A 317 -11.55 0.87 -2.49
CA ILE A 317 -12.86 1.09 -1.89
C ILE A 317 -12.97 2.53 -1.37
N GLY A 318 -14.18 3.06 -1.34
CA GLY A 318 -14.47 4.36 -0.72
C GLY A 318 -14.93 5.43 -1.71
N SER A 319 -14.75 6.68 -1.35
CA SER A 319 -15.32 7.83 -2.07
C SER A 319 -14.74 7.99 -3.47
N GLY A 320 -15.59 7.84 -4.49
CA GLY A 320 -15.21 7.98 -5.91
C GLY A 320 -14.63 6.70 -6.52
N VAL A 321 -14.72 5.57 -5.80
CA VAL A 321 -14.42 4.24 -6.32
C VAL A 321 -15.71 3.59 -6.79
N ASP A 322 -15.71 3.06 -8.02
CA ASP A 322 -16.85 2.32 -8.56
C ASP A 322 -16.96 0.94 -7.91
N ASN A 323 -18.19 0.50 -7.63
CA ASN A 323 -18.47 -0.81 -7.04
C ASN A 323 -18.52 -1.89 -8.13
N LEU A 324 -17.36 -2.28 -8.64
CA LEU A 324 -17.24 -3.23 -9.76
C LEU A 324 -17.04 -4.68 -9.31
N GLY A 325 -16.84 -4.89 -8.01
CA GLY A 325 -16.60 -6.23 -7.45
C GLY A 325 -15.27 -6.84 -7.90
N GLU A 326 -15.24 -8.14 -8.04
CA GLU A 326 -14.08 -8.88 -8.57
C GLU A 326 -14.07 -8.81 -10.10
N LEU A 327 -13.05 -8.17 -10.66
CA LEU A 327 -12.93 -7.96 -12.10
C LEU A 327 -12.56 -9.25 -12.83
N SER A 328 -13.22 -9.45 -13.99
CA SER A 328 -13.00 -10.58 -14.92
C SER A 328 -12.77 -10.08 -16.34
N ILE A 329 -12.10 -8.95 -16.49
CA ILE A 329 -11.77 -8.34 -17.77
C ILE A 329 -10.35 -8.72 -18.18
N ASN A 330 -10.14 -9.00 -19.46
CA ASN A 330 -8.81 -9.26 -20.00
C ASN A 330 -8.04 -7.93 -20.14
N GLU A 331 -7.51 -7.44 -19.04
CA GLU A 331 -6.76 -6.19 -18.95
C GLU A 331 -5.45 -6.42 -18.22
N GLN A 332 -4.38 -5.83 -18.73
CA GLN A 332 -3.08 -5.75 -18.05
C GLN A 332 -2.94 -4.39 -17.37
N ILE A 333 -2.77 -4.41 -16.07
CA ILE A 333 -2.50 -3.22 -15.25
C ILE A 333 -1.12 -3.37 -14.62
N PHE A 334 -0.33 -2.30 -14.62
CA PHE A 334 0.96 -2.30 -13.94
C PHE A 334 0.90 -1.55 -12.61
N GLN A 335 1.70 -2.00 -11.66
CA GLN A 335 1.78 -1.46 -10.30
C GLN A 335 1.97 0.08 -10.29
N LYS A 336 2.79 0.62 -11.19
CA LYS A 336 3.01 2.06 -11.36
C LYS A 336 1.75 2.87 -11.64
N GLU A 337 0.68 2.23 -12.15
CA GLU A 337 -0.57 2.91 -12.46
C GLU A 337 -1.45 3.14 -11.23
N LEU A 338 -1.23 2.38 -10.15
CA LEU A 338 -2.14 2.34 -9.00
C LEU A 338 -2.28 3.69 -8.32
N ILE A 339 -1.16 4.36 -8.07
CA ILE A 339 -1.20 5.66 -7.39
C ILE A 339 -1.78 6.77 -8.27
N HIS A 340 -1.64 6.66 -9.60
CA HIS A 340 -2.28 7.58 -10.55
C HIS A 340 -3.81 7.40 -10.58
N LYS A 341 -4.31 6.16 -10.39
CA LYS A 341 -5.75 5.90 -10.20
C LYS A 341 -6.27 6.62 -8.94
N VAL A 342 -5.54 6.57 -7.84
CA VAL A 342 -5.85 7.32 -6.62
C VAL A 342 -5.83 8.83 -6.87
N ALA A 343 -4.77 9.34 -7.50
CA ALA A 343 -4.61 10.76 -7.85
C ALA A 343 -5.80 11.28 -8.68
N LYS A 344 -6.24 10.51 -9.68
CA LYS A 344 -7.42 10.82 -10.50
C LYS A 344 -8.70 10.89 -9.65
N ILE A 345 -8.93 9.92 -8.75
CA ILE A 345 -10.13 9.91 -7.88
C ILE A 345 -10.18 11.13 -6.98
N ILE A 346 -9.06 11.57 -6.45
CA ILE A 346 -9.01 12.76 -5.57
C ILE A 346 -8.81 14.07 -6.35
N ASN A 347 -8.79 14.01 -7.68
CA ASN A 347 -8.66 15.15 -8.58
C ASN A 347 -7.37 15.96 -8.33
N VAL A 348 -6.23 15.27 -8.28
CA VAL A 348 -4.89 15.90 -8.25
C VAL A 348 -4.07 15.43 -9.45
N ASN A 349 -3.21 16.30 -9.97
CA ASN A 349 -2.27 15.94 -11.04
C ASN A 349 -0.91 15.61 -10.39
N PHE A 350 -0.62 14.33 -10.27
CA PHE A 350 0.63 13.84 -9.70
C PHE A 350 1.56 13.30 -10.79
N GLU A 351 2.75 13.84 -10.81
CA GLU A 351 3.88 13.31 -11.58
C GLU A 351 5.09 13.23 -10.66
N SER A 352 5.74 12.09 -10.64
CA SER A 352 6.98 11.94 -9.89
C SER A 352 8.12 12.63 -10.62
N ILE A 353 8.90 13.39 -9.89
CA ILE A 353 10.07 14.10 -10.40
C ILE A 353 11.31 13.52 -9.73
N LYS A 354 12.33 13.16 -10.52
CA LYS A 354 13.62 12.74 -9.98
C LYS A 354 14.39 13.99 -9.54
N SER A 355 14.71 14.07 -8.24
CA SER A 355 15.56 15.15 -7.74
C SER A 355 16.96 15.05 -8.36
N LYS A 356 17.49 16.18 -8.83
CA LYS A 356 18.91 16.27 -9.14
C LYS A 356 19.66 16.17 -7.81
N GLU A 357 20.56 15.21 -7.70
CA GLU A 357 21.49 15.09 -6.55
C GLU A 357 22.38 16.34 -6.47
#